data_cedc0d19ae2b32e5e64623fbb94938a6
#
_entry.id   cedc0d19ae2b32e5e64623fbb94938a6
#
_cell.length_a   1.000
_cell.length_b   1.000
_cell.length_c   1.000
_cell.angle_alpha   90.00
_cell.angle_beta   90.00
_cell.angle_gamma   90.00
#
_symmetry.space_group_name_H-M   'P 1'
#
loop_
_entity.id
_entity.type
_entity.pdbx_description
1 polymer ?
#
loop_
_entity_poly.entity_id
_entity_poly.type
_entity_poly.pdbx_seq_one_letter_code
_entity_poly.pdbx_strand_id
1 'polypeptide(L)'
;MLEFICLPDAMKIQPRLAARTQPSAPYTRAFLSALSAAAVVLAVAAAPAQASPSDDFKALLDEHFAWVLKENPGFARSVGVDIDPIAVGDVSLAAEDRRAAAEAVFLKRLDAIPDAGLTPAQRTDKAILRRLLAESIENNGFGQRMILFTSYSNPWQGAAGQGERTAFRRKADYGHYLDRLAKFPETNDVLIDITAQALKGGYIQPCVSLVGFEQTITGVIQQDANKSRFYAPFTRKRPVDATEAEWTALQERARKTVTEVINPAYAKAAAFYRTSYAPKCAKAVGVSAQPDGARYYAFRIRQLTTTDLSAEQIHKIGLDEVARIRAEMEAVAKKAGFATREAFVAELRTNPKYYARTPEELMAAAAVQAKEIDGKMPVFFNRMARLPYGLKRIPAETAEGTTTAYYGPGNPELGLAGHYYVNTSKLDQRPLYELPALTAHEAVPGHHHQIALQQELETSKFRRYLANFTAFTEGWGLYSERIGIEMGIYDTPEKEMGRLSYEMWRACRLVVDTGIHAKGWTKEQAVQFMLDNTALSAANIDAEVNRYISWPGQALGYKLGEIKIRELRARAEKALGVEFDVKRFHDAVLEQGAVPLDVLDAQIDTFIAAEKARVK
;
A
#
# COMPACT_ATOMS: atom_id res chain seq x y z
N MET A 1 2.09 10.36 -4.93
CA MET A 1 2.31 11.50 -5.85
C MET A 1 0.95 12.16 -6.08
N LEU A 2 0.75 13.36 -5.62
CA LEU A 2 -0.55 14.06 -5.60
C LEU A 2 -0.37 15.48 -6.13
N GLU A 3 -1.00 15.84 -7.23
CA GLU A 3 -1.17 17.21 -7.68
C GLU A 3 -2.63 17.67 -7.53
N PHE A 4 -2.79 18.92 -7.09
CA PHE A 4 -4.06 19.53 -6.70
C PHE A 4 -4.69 20.35 -7.84
N ILE A 5 -6.01 20.34 -7.89
CA ILE A 5 -6.83 21.35 -8.57
C ILE A 5 -7.72 22.04 -7.55
N CYS A 6 -7.69 23.38 -7.55
CA CYS A 6 -8.52 24.26 -6.74
C CYS A 6 -9.98 24.26 -7.21
N LEU A 7 -10.91 24.33 -6.26
CA LEU A 7 -12.28 24.80 -6.45
C LEU A 7 -12.58 25.95 -5.47
N PRO A 8 -13.46 26.90 -5.85
CA PRO A 8 -13.68 28.14 -5.13
C PRO A 8 -14.74 28.07 -4.03
N ASP A 9 -14.72 29.07 -3.20
CA ASP A 9 -15.57 29.44 -2.08
C ASP A 9 -17.01 28.93 -2.05
N ALA A 10 -17.40 28.37 -0.89
CA ALA A 10 -18.77 28.39 -0.44
C ALA A 10 -18.91 28.42 1.09
N MET A 11 -19.45 29.51 1.56
CA MET A 11 -20.32 29.71 2.72
C MET A 11 -19.83 29.38 4.13
N LYS A 12 -19.58 30.47 4.84
CA LYS A 12 -19.55 30.58 6.30
C LYS A 12 -20.90 30.17 6.92
N ILE A 13 -20.90 29.20 7.80
CA ILE A 13 -21.95 29.03 8.80
C ILE A 13 -21.28 29.09 10.17
N GLN A 14 -21.58 30.16 10.91
CA GLN A 14 -21.22 30.30 12.31
C GLN A 14 -22.21 29.51 13.19
N PRO A 15 -21.76 28.80 14.24
CA PRO A 15 -22.67 28.35 15.29
C PRO A 15 -22.86 29.45 16.33
N ARG A 16 -24.12 29.82 16.55
CA ARG A 16 -24.56 30.70 17.65
C ARG A 16 -24.39 29.98 18.98
N LEU A 17 -23.59 30.57 19.87
CA LEU A 17 -23.65 30.27 21.31
C LEU A 17 -24.91 30.87 21.90
N ALA A 18 -25.73 30.03 22.53
CA ALA A 18 -26.82 30.45 23.42
C ALA A 18 -26.33 30.32 24.86
N ALA A 19 -26.09 31.47 25.48
CA ALA A 19 -25.93 31.60 26.93
C ALA A 19 -27.24 31.35 27.63
N ARG A 20 -27.27 30.52 28.68
CA ARG A 20 -28.34 30.50 29.68
C ARG A 20 -27.76 30.75 31.06
N THR A 21 -28.27 31.82 31.62
CA THR A 21 -28.05 32.42 32.93
C THR A 21 -28.55 31.52 34.07
N GLN A 22 -27.77 31.55 35.16
CA GLN A 22 -28.19 31.10 36.49
C GLN A 22 -29.17 32.09 37.15
N PRO A 23 -29.91 31.68 38.16
CA PRO A 23 -30.15 32.53 39.33
C PRO A 23 -29.76 31.88 40.67
N SER A 24 -29.37 32.78 41.55
CA SER A 24 -28.83 32.66 42.89
C SER A 24 -29.85 32.32 43.98
N ALA A 25 -29.38 31.63 44.99
CA ALA A 25 -29.65 31.48 46.42
C ALA A 25 -30.88 32.19 47.05
N PRO A 26 -31.36 31.86 48.29
CA PRO A 26 -30.53 31.98 49.50
C PRO A 26 -30.79 30.98 50.67
N TYR A 27 -29.87 31.05 51.62
CA TYR A 27 -29.79 30.54 52.99
C TYR A 27 -31.07 30.28 53.79
N THR A 28 -31.07 29.18 54.61
CA THR A 28 -31.49 29.24 56.04
C THR A 28 -30.73 28.19 56.88
N ARG A 29 -30.28 28.61 58.05
CA ARG A 29 -29.67 27.85 59.15
C ARG A 29 -30.79 27.29 60.07
N ALA A 30 -30.56 26.08 60.62
CA ALA A 30 -30.97 25.74 62.02
C ALA A 30 -30.37 24.38 62.43
N PHE A 31 -29.47 24.38 63.34
CA PHE A 31 -29.31 23.85 64.70
C PHE A 31 -29.60 22.34 64.97
N LEU A 32 -28.49 21.69 65.41
CA LEU A 32 -28.25 20.78 66.52
C LEU A 32 -29.22 19.67 66.89
N SER A 33 -28.74 18.41 66.87
CA SER A 33 -28.64 17.60 68.11
C SER A 33 -27.77 16.37 67.89
N ALA A 34 -26.86 16.08 68.85
CA ALA A 34 -25.96 14.97 68.90
C ALA A 34 -26.67 13.67 69.29
N LEU A 35 -26.28 12.57 68.64
CA LEU A 35 -26.38 11.21 69.22
C LEU A 35 -25.22 10.38 68.72
N SER A 36 -24.33 10.02 69.65
CA SER A 36 -23.21 9.16 69.44
C SER A 36 -23.64 7.73 69.17
N ALA A 37 -23.37 7.21 67.98
CA ALA A 37 -23.36 5.77 67.71
C ALA A 37 -22.03 5.44 67.08
N ALA A 38 -21.22 4.65 67.76
CA ALA A 38 -19.95 4.12 67.27
C ALA A 38 -20.21 3.19 66.08
N ALA A 39 -20.03 3.68 64.89
CA ALA A 39 -19.98 2.84 63.67
C ALA A 39 -18.52 2.45 63.48
N VAL A 40 -18.19 1.18 63.68
CA VAL A 40 -16.96 0.56 63.21
C VAL A 40 -16.97 0.59 61.69
N VAL A 41 -16.32 1.56 61.13
CA VAL A 41 -16.07 1.59 59.67
C VAL A 41 -14.97 0.55 59.40
N LEU A 42 -15.39 -0.64 58.95
CA LEU A 42 -14.49 -1.53 58.22
C LEU A 42 -14.10 -0.79 56.93
N ALA A 43 -12.92 -0.17 56.92
CA ALA A 43 -12.27 0.26 55.72
C ALA A 43 -11.88 -1.00 54.92
N VAL A 44 -12.79 -1.47 54.08
CA VAL A 44 -12.41 -2.38 53.01
C VAL A 44 -11.49 -1.54 52.12
N ALA A 45 -10.18 -1.74 52.27
CA ALA A 45 -9.20 -1.25 51.32
C ALA A 45 -9.60 -1.88 49.95
N ALA A 46 -10.26 -1.10 49.10
CA ALA A 46 -10.50 -1.50 47.74
C ALA A 46 -9.11 -1.69 47.13
N ALA A 47 -8.69 -2.93 46.96
CA ALA A 47 -7.55 -3.24 46.14
C ALA A 47 -7.75 -2.49 44.79
N PRO A 48 -6.72 -1.84 44.23
CA PRO A 48 -6.87 -1.20 42.95
C PRO A 48 -7.46 -2.23 41.98
N ALA A 49 -8.58 -1.90 41.35
CA ALA A 49 -9.22 -2.80 40.39
C ALA A 49 -8.16 -3.17 39.35
N GLN A 50 -7.80 -4.44 39.33
CA GLN A 50 -6.84 -4.95 38.36
C GLN A 50 -7.43 -4.69 36.97
N ALA A 51 -6.67 -3.98 36.10
CA ALA A 51 -7.16 -3.65 34.76
C ALA A 51 -7.60 -4.93 34.05
N SER A 52 -8.70 -4.87 33.31
CA SER A 52 -9.17 -6.04 32.57
C SER A 52 -8.19 -6.36 31.42
N PRO A 53 -8.10 -7.62 30.94
CA PRO A 53 -7.32 -7.95 29.77
C PRO A 53 -7.66 -7.06 28.55
N SER A 54 -8.93 -6.64 28.43
CA SER A 54 -9.39 -5.72 27.39
C SER A 54 -8.78 -4.32 27.54
N ASP A 55 -8.69 -3.80 28.77
CA ASP A 55 -8.09 -2.49 29.04
C ASP A 55 -6.57 -2.52 28.86
N ASP A 56 -5.91 -3.59 29.34
CA ASP A 56 -4.48 -3.80 29.16
C ASP A 56 -4.09 -3.88 27.69
N PHE A 57 -4.88 -4.60 26.89
CA PHE A 57 -4.66 -4.70 25.45
C PHE A 57 -4.86 -3.35 24.76
N LYS A 58 -5.93 -2.62 25.09
CA LYS A 58 -6.18 -1.29 24.52
C LYS A 58 -5.03 -0.33 24.85
N ALA A 59 -4.58 -0.30 26.09
CA ALA A 59 -3.47 0.57 26.51
C ALA A 59 -2.18 0.22 25.77
N LEU A 60 -1.86 -1.07 25.61
CA LEU A 60 -0.68 -1.53 24.88
C LEU A 60 -0.76 -1.16 23.39
N LEU A 61 -1.92 -1.30 22.76
CA LEU A 61 -2.13 -0.96 21.35
C LEU A 61 -1.97 0.54 21.10
N ASP A 62 -2.55 1.38 21.98
CA ASP A 62 -2.44 2.83 21.91
C ASP A 62 -0.99 3.29 22.14
N GLU A 63 -0.27 2.69 23.10
CA GLU A 63 1.16 2.96 23.38
C GLU A 63 2.05 2.57 22.19
N HIS A 64 1.83 1.38 21.62
CA HIS A 64 2.57 0.93 20.44
C HIS A 64 2.32 1.89 19.24
N PHE A 65 1.09 2.28 18.98
CA PHE A 65 0.78 3.20 17.89
C PHE A 65 1.45 4.57 18.10
N ALA A 66 1.42 5.12 19.32
CA ALA A 66 2.09 6.36 19.67
C ALA A 66 3.62 6.26 19.49
N TRP A 67 4.21 5.11 19.87
CA TRP A 67 5.62 4.83 19.65
C TRP A 67 5.98 4.77 18.16
N VAL A 68 5.18 4.08 17.33
CA VAL A 68 5.39 4.04 15.87
C VAL A 68 5.37 5.45 15.26
N LEU A 69 4.44 6.31 15.69
CA LEU A 69 4.36 7.70 15.22
C LEU A 69 5.59 8.51 15.60
N LYS A 70 6.11 8.32 16.80
CA LYS A 70 7.33 8.98 17.29
C LYS A 70 8.57 8.55 16.50
N GLU A 71 8.72 7.23 16.27
CA GLU A 71 9.84 6.69 15.48
C GLU A 71 9.76 7.04 13.99
N ASN A 72 8.55 7.32 13.47
CA ASN A 72 8.30 7.59 12.05
C ASN A 72 7.59 8.94 11.83
N PRO A 73 8.28 10.08 12.01
CA PRO A 73 7.66 11.39 11.89
C PRO A 73 7.04 11.67 10.51
N GLY A 74 7.59 11.09 9.44
CA GLY A 74 7.02 11.17 8.09
C GLY A 74 5.65 10.51 8.00
N PHE A 75 5.52 9.32 8.57
CA PHE A 75 4.25 8.61 8.68
C PHE A 75 3.25 9.36 9.56
N ALA A 76 3.66 9.84 10.74
CA ALA A 76 2.80 10.61 11.62
C ALA A 76 2.15 11.82 10.91
N ARG A 77 2.94 12.57 10.12
CA ARG A 77 2.42 13.68 9.30
C ARG A 77 1.46 13.20 8.20
N SER A 78 1.74 12.06 7.57
CA SER A 78 0.88 11.53 6.51
C SER A 78 -0.50 11.10 7.00
N VAL A 79 -0.62 10.72 8.27
CA VAL A 79 -1.89 10.36 8.92
C VAL A 79 -2.49 11.51 9.75
N GLY A 80 -2.00 12.74 9.56
CA GLY A 80 -2.58 13.96 10.14
C GLY A 80 -2.31 14.12 11.65
N VAL A 81 -1.34 13.40 12.22
CA VAL A 81 -1.00 13.56 13.65
C VAL A 81 -0.08 14.74 13.86
N ASP A 82 -0.41 15.57 14.83
CA ASP A 82 0.41 16.72 15.23
C ASP A 82 1.66 16.24 15.97
N ILE A 83 2.82 16.51 15.39
CA ILE A 83 4.15 16.20 15.92
C ILE A 83 5.09 17.34 15.60
N ASP A 84 6.31 17.31 16.12
CA ASP A 84 7.35 18.27 15.74
C ASP A 84 7.44 18.39 14.20
N PRO A 85 7.08 19.54 13.62
CA PRO A 85 6.92 19.71 12.18
C PRO A 85 8.24 19.57 11.40
N ILE A 86 9.39 19.72 12.08
CA ILE A 86 10.73 19.58 11.49
C ILE A 86 11.43 18.25 11.82
N ALA A 87 10.76 17.36 12.54
CA ALA A 87 11.31 16.05 12.87
C ALA A 87 11.55 15.23 11.59
N VAL A 88 12.67 14.53 11.53
CA VAL A 88 13.01 13.48 10.55
C VAL A 88 13.28 12.18 11.26
N GLY A 89 12.87 11.06 10.66
CA GLY A 89 13.16 9.74 11.21
C GLY A 89 14.64 9.39 11.11
N ASP A 90 15.14 8.69 12.13
CA ASP A 90 16.48 8.10 12.10
C ASP A 90 16.41 6.79 11.27
N VAL A 91 17.11 6.76 10.12
CA VAL A 91 17.15 5.65 9.17
C VAL A 91 18.39 4.76 9.34
N SER A 92 19.20 4.99 10.38
CA SER A 92 20.41 4.20 10.63
C SER A 92 20.11 2.77 11.04
N LEU A 93 21.04 1.83 10.77
CA LEU A 93 20.94 0.44 11.24
C LEU A 93 20.85 0.36 12.78
N ALA A 94 21.56 1.24 13.48
CA ALA A 94 21.47 1.33 14.94
C ALA A 94 20.06 1.70 15.42
N ALA A 95 19.35 2.56 14.68
CA ALA A 95 17.97 2.89 14.99
C ALA A 95 17.02 1.70 14.68
N GLU A 96 17.28 0.96 13.61
CA GLU A 96 16.53 -0.28 13.32
C GLU A 96 16.71 -1.31 14.42
N ASP A 97 17.94 -1.54 14.89
CA ASP A 97 18.22 -2.45 15.98
C ASP A 97 17.52 -2.02 17.29
N ARG A 98 17.50 -0.72 17.61
CA ARG A 98 16.74 -0.19 18.75
C ARG A 98 15.23 -0.43 18.60
N ARG A 99 14.68 -0.21 17.40
CA ARG A 99 13.26 -0.47 17.12
C ARG A 99 12.92 -1.94 17.29
N ALA A 100 13.72 -2.84 16.72
CA ALA A 100 13.51 -4.29 16.88
C ALA A 100 13.58 -4.74 18.35
N ALA A 101 14.49 -4.16 19.15
CA ALA A 101 14.55 -4.42 20.58
C ALA A 101 13.29 -3.92 21.33
N ALA A 102 12.78 -2.74 20.98
CA ALA A 102 11.53 -2.22 21.55
C ALA A 102 10.32 -3.07 21.13
N GLU A 103 10.25 -3.48 19.87
CA GLU A 103 9.21 -4.39 19.34
C GLU A 103 9.22 -5.74 20.07
N ALA A 104 10.38 -6.28 20.42
CA ALA A 104 10.48 -7.50 21.23
C ALA A 104 9.88 -7.31 22.65
N VAL A 105 10.02 -6.12 23.24
CA VAL A 105 9.36 -5.79 24.52
C VAL A 105 7.84 -5.71 24.34
N PHE A 106 7.36 -5.05 23.29
CA PHE A 106 5.92 -5.02 22.98
C PHE A 106 5.35 -6.41 22.74
N LEU A 107 6.05 -7.26 21.97
CA LEU A 107 5.63 -8.64 21.70
C LEU A 107 5.51 -9.46 22.99
N LYS A 108 6.51 -9.38 23.87
CA LYS A 108 6.47 -10.06 25.17
C LYS A 108 5.29 -9.62 26.03
N ARG A 109 5.01 -8.32 26.08
CA ARG A 109 3.86 -7.77 26.83
C ARG A 109 2.53 -8.20 26.20
N LEU A 110 2.45 -8.21 24.87
CA LEU A 110 1.28 -8.65 24.12
C LEU A 110 0.96 -10.12 24.37
N ASP A 111 1.97 -10.99 24.35
CA ASP A 111 1.82 -12.43 24.59
C ASP A 111 1.39 -12.73 26.05
N ALA A 112 1.67 -11.84 26.99
CA ALA A 112 1.23 -11.96 28.39
C ALA A 112 -0.25 -11.63 28.61
N ILE A 113 -0.93 -10.96 27.67
CA ILE A 113 -2.36 -10.63 27.79
C ILE A 113 -3.18 -11.86 27.35
N PRO A 114 -4.03 -12.44 28.23
CA PRO A 114 -4.84 -13.59 27.86
C PRO A 114 -5.93 -13.23 26.87
N ASP A 115 -6.29 -14.15 25.97
CA ASP A 115 -7.39 -13.95 25.00
C ASP A 115 -8.76 -13.99 25.68
N ALA A 116 -8.86 -14.65 26.84
CA ALA A 116 -10.05 -14.62 27.68
C ALA A 116 -10.28 -13.18 28.18
N GLY A 117 -11.44 -12.63 27.89
CA GLY A 117 -11.80 -11.23 28.22
C GLY A 117 -11.57 -10.23 27.09
N LEU A 118 -10.93 -10.64 25.97
CA LEU A 118 -10.87 -9.81 24.77
C LEU A 118 -12.15 -9.95 23.93
N THR A 119 -12.58 -8.84 23.34
CA THR A 119 -13.63 -8.88 22.30
C THR A 119 -13.13 -9.58 21.03
N PRO A 120 -14.03 -10.06 20.14
CA PRO A 120 -13.59 -10.61 18.84
C PRO A 120 -12.68 -9.67 18.05
N ALA A 121 -13.01 -8.37 17.97
CA ALA A 121 -12.20 -7.36 17.30
C ALA A 121 -10.81 -7.21 17.94
N GLN A 122 -10.72 -7.22 19.28
CA GLN A 122 -9.45 -7.14 19.98
C GLN A 122 -8.59 -8.39 19.77
N ARG A 123 -9.17 -9.58 19.69
CA ARG A 123 -8.42 -10.80 19.33
C ARG A 123 -7.83 -10.71 17.94
N THR A 124 -8.58 -10.17 16.99
CA THR A 124 -8.08 -9.92 15.63
C THR A 124 -6.95 -8.88 15.66
N ASP A 125 -7.10 -7.76 16.36
CA ASP A 125 -6.04 -6.74 16.49
C ASP A 125 -4.79 -7.31 17.16
N LYS A 126 -4.95 -8.17 18.18
CA LYS A 126 -3.85 -8.84 18.87
C LYS A 126 -3.08 -9.77 17.91
N ALA A 127 -3.80 -10.59 17.14
CA ALA A 127 -3.18 -11.49 16.17
C ALA A 127 -2.41 -10.72 15.09
N ILE A 128 -2.97 -9.61 14.58
CA ILE A 128 -2.30 -8.73 13.61
C ILE A 128 -1.06 -8.09 14.21
N LEU A 129 -1.17 -7.47 15.39
CA LEU A 129 -0.04 -6.81 16.05
C LEU A 129 1.09 -7.81 16.34
N ARG A 130 0.74 -9.01 16.85
CA ARG A 130 1.68 -10.07 17.10
C ARG A 130 2.47 -10.47 15.86
N ARG A 131 1.77 -10.66 14.73
CA ARG A 131 2.41 -10.98 13.44
C ARG A 131 3.33 -9.86 12.99
N LEU A 132 2.88 -8.62 12.97
CA LEU A 132 3.68 -7.47 12.53
C LEU A 132 4.96 -7.30 13.37
N LEU A 133 4.86 -7.42 14.70
CA LEU A 133 6.02 -7.36 15.60
C LEU A 133 7.00 -8.51 15.34
N ALA A 134 6.50 -9.75 15.25
CA ALA A 134 7.34 -10.92 15.01
C ALA A 134 8.06 -10.84 13.65
N GLU A 135 7.35 -10.43 12.59
CA GLU A 135 7.93 -10.27 11.25
C GLU A 135 8.94 -9.13 11.19
N SER A 136 8.71 -8.01 11.88
CA SER A 136 9.67 -6.90 11.96
C SER A 136 10.96 -7.31 12.66
N ILE A 137 10.84 -7.99 13.81
CA ILE A 137 11.99 -8.53 14.57
C ILE A 137 12.78 -9.54 13.71
N GLU A 138 12.11 -10.48 13.06
CA GLU A 138 12.75 -11.48 12.20
C GLU A 138 13.45 -10.80 11.01
N ASN A 139 12.79 -9.82 10.35
CA ASN A 139 13.37 -9.07 9.23
C ASN A 139 14.65 -8.34 9.63
N ASN A 140 14.70 -7.78 10.84
CA ASN A 140 15.91 -7.10 11.35
C ASN A 140 17.12 -8.03 11.48
N GLY A 141 16.89 -9.34 11.60
CA GLY A 141 17.94 -10.37 11.63
C GLY A 141 18.58 -10.67 10.27
N PHE A 142 18.03 -10.18 9.16
CA PHE A 142 18.55 -10.42 7.82
C PHE A 142 19.38 -9.24 7.32
N GLY A 143 20.53 -9.53 6.68
CA GLY A 143 21.35 -8.50 6.07
C GLY A 143 20.70 -7.85 4.83
N GLN A 144 19.69 -8.50 4.23
CA GLN A 144 18.91 -7.97 3.14
C GLN A 144 18.18 -6.66 3.49
N ARG A 145 17.96 -6.35 4.79
CA ARG A 145 17.46 -5.05 5.24
C ARG A 145 18.32 -3.87 4.77
N MET A 146 19.60 -4.11 4.48
CA MET A 146 20.52 -3.11 3.94
C MET A 146 20.36 -2.86 2.43
N ILE A 147 19.53 -3.64 1.73
CA ILE A 147 19.16 -3.41 0.33
C ILE A 147 18.04 -2.38 0.30
N LEU A 148 18.40 -1.09 0.14
CA LEU A 148 17.49 0.03 0.28
C LEU A 148 16.63 0.32 -0.97
N PHE A 149 16.82 -0.39 -2.08
CA PHE A 149 16.16 -0.09 -3.33
C PHE A 149 15.82 -1.33 -4.16
N THR A 150 14.82 -1.18 -5.00
CA THR A 150 14.39 -2.12 -6.04
C THR A 150 14.65 -1.53 -7.43
N SER A 151 14.24 -2.21 -8.48
CA SER A 151 14.34 -1.71 -9.85
C SER A 151 13.59 -0.40 -10.11
N TYR A 152 12.57 -0.07 -9.30
CA TYR A 152 11.70 1.10 -9.52
C TYR A 152 11.44 1.95 -8.26
N SER A 153 11.96 1.58 -7.11
CA SER A 153 11.75 2.30 -5.84
C SER A 153 13.05 2.44 -5.08
N ASN A 154 13.31 3.63 -4.55
CA ASN A 154 14.46 3.91 -3.71
C ASN A 154 14.20 5.09 -2.76
N PRO A 155 15.00 5.24 -1.67
CA PRO A 155 14.83 6.32 -0.69
C PRO A 155 14.95 7.71 -1.28
N TRP A 156 15.79 7.90 -2.30
CA TRP A 156 16.00 9.19 -2.96
C TRP A 156 14.74 9.65 -3.71
N GLN A 157 14.08 8.76 -4.46
CA GLN A 157 12.77 9.05 -5.06
C GLN A 157 11.72 9.35 -4.00
N GLY A 158 11.74 8.59 -2.89
CA GLY A 158 10.88 8.82 -1.74
C GLY A 158 11.05 10.23 -1.16
N ALA A 159 12.29 10.70 -1.02
CA ALA A 159 12.60 12.06 -0.56
C ALA A 159 12.11 13.12 -1.55
N ALA A 160 12.32 12.94 -2.86
CA ALA A 160 11.86 13.86 -3.89
C ALA A 160 10.33 14.05 -3.90
N GLY A 161 9.55 13.02 -3.56
CA GLY A 161 8.10 13.09 -3.45
C GLY A 161 7.57 13.74 -2.15
N GLN A 162 8.43 14.22 -1.25
CA GLN A 162 8.00 14.75 0.06
C GLN A 162 7.10 15.98 -0.08
N GLY A 163 7.39 16.89 -1.03
CA GLY A 163 6.59 18.08 -1.28
C GLY A 163 5.16 17.79 -1.73
N GLU A 164 4.94 16.68 -2.42
CA GLU A 164 3.63 16.25 -2.91
C GLU A 164 2.76 15.66 -1.78
N ARG A 165 3.39 15.05 -0.79
CA ARG A 165 2.73 14.44 0.38
C ARG A 165 2.59 15.40 1.57
N THR A 166 3.06 16.64 1.45
CA THR A 166 2.96 17.67 2.50
C THR A 166 1.75 18.56 2.23
N ALA A 167 0.88 18.72 3.23
CA ALA A 167 -0.20 19.69 3.18
C ALA A 167 0.36 21.09 3.47
N PHE A 168 0.29 21.99 2.49
CA PHE A 168 0.74 23.38 2.61
C PHE A 168 -0.48 24.29 2.75
N ARG A 169 -0.81 24.69 3.96
CA ARG A 169 -1.96 25.56 4.27
C ARG A 169 -1.55 26.94 4.75
N ARG A 170 -0.43 27.04 5.49
CA ARG A 170 0.07 28.25 6.14
C ARG A 170 1.52 28.49 5.77
N LYS A 171 1.98 29.74 5.92
CA LYS A 171 3.38 30.14 5.73
C LYS A 171 4.36 29.23 6.50
N ALA A 172 4.03 28.87 7.74
CA ALA A 172 4.85 28.00 8.57
C ALA A 172 5.11 26.62 7.93
N ASP A 173 4.13 26.04 7.21
CA ASP A 173 4.26 24.72 6.59
C ASP A 173 5.39 24.70 5.54
N TYR A 174 5.55 25.79 4.80
CA TYR A 174 6.64 25.98 3.83
C TYR A 174 8.00 26.13 4.51
N GLY A 175 8.06 26.89 5.61
CA GLY A 175 9.27 27.03 6.43
C GLY A 175 9.72 25.68 6.99
N HIS A 176 8.82 24.94 7.63
CA HIS A 176 9.10 23.62 8.19
C HIS A 176 9.51 22.59 7.11
N TYR A 177 8.94 22.71 5.91
CA TYR A 177 9.35 21.86 4.80
C TYR A 177 10.82 22.11 4.43
N LEU A 178 11.23 23.37 4.30
CA LEU A 178 12.63 23.74 4.01
C LEU A 178 13.58 23.32 5.14
N ASP A 179 13.15 23.43 6.41
CA ASP A 179 13.93 22.98 7.57
C ASP A 179 14.18 21.45 7.54
N ARG A 180 13.20 20.67 7.12
CA ARG A 180 13.38 19.21 6.90
C ARG A 180 14.33 18.94 5.74
N LEU A 181 14.20 19.65 4.62
CA LEU A 181 15.10 19.48 3.48
C LEU A 181 16.56 19.81 3.82
N ALA A 182 16.79 20.78 4.72
CA ALA A 182 18.12 21.13 5.18
C ALA A 182 18.83 19.95 5.90
N LYS A 183 18.08 19.00 6.47
CA LYS A 183 18.61 17.79 7.13
C LYS A 183 18.88 16.62 6.15
N PHE A 184 18.49 16.77 4.87
CA PHE A 184 18.61 15.68 3.90
C PHE A 184 20.05 15.23 3.65
N PRO A 185 21.10 16.09 3.61
CA PRO A 185 22.47 15.62 3.44
C PRO A 185 22.92 14.61 4.48
N GLU A 186 22.56 14.78 5.75
CA GLU A 186 22.86 13.82 6.83
C GLU A 186 22.16 12.48 6.59
N THR A 187 20.87 12.52 6.26
CA THR A 187 20.11 11.30 5.89
C THR A 187 20.73 10.61 4.67
N ASN A 188 21.12 11.37 3.65
CA ASN A 188 21.76 10.85 2.45
C ASN A 188 23.09 10.14 2.76
N ASP A 189 23.89 10.68 3.67
CA ASP A 189 25.16 10.08 4.08
C ASP A 189 24.92 8.74 4.80
N VAL A 190 23.92 8.65 5.66
CA VAL A 190 23.51 7.39 6.29
C VAL A 190 23.05 6.36 5.26
N LEU A 191 22.25 6.73 4.27
CA LEU A 191 21.79 5.84 3.20
C LEU A 191 22.96 5.31 2.35
N ILE A 192 23.92 6.15 2.04
CA ILE A 192 25.16 5.76 1.33
C ILE A 192 25.97 4.78 2.19
N ASP A 193 26.13 5.03 3.48
CA ASP A 193 26.88 4.17 4.40
C ASP A 193 26.22 2.79 4.54
N ILE A 194 24.91 2.71 4.74
CA ILE A 194 24.16 1.44 4.75
C ILE A 194 24.40 0.66 3.46
N THR A 195 24.30 1.34 2.30
CA THR A 195 24.52 0.70 1.00
C THR A 195 25.98 0.22 0.84
N ALA A 196 26.94 0.96 1.38
CA ALA A 196 28.36 0.53 1.40
C ALA A 196 28.58 -0.69 2.30
N GLN A 197 27.89 -0.76 3.44
CA GLN A 197 27.90 -1.95 4.31
C GLN A 197 27.25 -3.15 3.61
N ALA A 198 26.13 -2.95 2.91
CA ALA A 198 25.49 -3.99 2.09
C ALA A 198 26.46 -4.59 1.07
N LEU A 199 27.21 -3.73 0.34
CA LEU A 199 28.24 -4.16 -0.61
C LEU A 199 29.31 -5.04 0.05
N LYS A 200 29.79 -4.68 1.24
CA LYS A 200 30.79 -5.47 1.98
C LYS A 200 30.24 -6.81 2.42
N GLY A 201 28.95 -6.86 2.78
CA GLY A 201 28.26 -8.06 3.25
C GLY A 201 27.78 -8.99 2.13
N GLY A 202 27.87 -8.59 0.86
CA GLY A 202 27.35 -9.37 -0.28
C GLY A 202 25.85 -9.24 -0.51
N TYR A 203 25.20 -8.26 0.11
CA TYR A 203 23.76 -7.95 -0.04
C TYR A 203 23.60 -6.93 -1.18
N ILE A 204 23.51 -7.42 -2.42
CA ILE A 204 23.65 -6.60 -3.62
C ILE A 204 22.55 -6.95 -4.62
N GLN A 205 21.91 -5.92 -5.19
CA GLN A 205 20.93 -6.11 -6.27
C GLN A 205 21.60 -6.63 -7.57
N PRO A 206 20.91 -7.50 -8.32
CA PRO A 206 21.38 -7.98 -9.63
C PRO A 206 21.50 -6.86 -10.65
N CYS A 207 22.56 -6.90 -11.47
CA CYS A 207 22.84 -5.90 -12.51
C CYS A 207 21.67 -5.72 -13.49
N VAL A 208 21.02 -6.83 -13.86
CA VAL A 208 19.92 -6.84 -14.84
C VAL A 208 18.69 -6.08 -14.37
N SER A 209 18.49 -5.94 -13.04
CA SER A 209 17.37 -5.19 -12.47
C SER A 209 17.67 -3.71 -12.25
N LEU A 210 18.90 -3.27 -12.49
CA LEU A 210 19.36 -1.90 -12.22
C LEU A 210 19.55 -1.06 -13.49
N VAL A 211 19.08 -1.54 -14.64
CA VAL A 211 19.11 -0.77 -15.89
C VAL A 211 18.28 0.49 -15.73
N GLY A 212 18.90 1.66 -15.96
CA GLY A 212 18.25 2.96 -15.77
C GLY A 212 18.13 3.44 -14.32
N PHE A 213 18.59 2.67 -13.33
CA PHE A 213 18.45 3.04 -11.91
C PHE A 213 19.15 4.37 -11.58
N GLU A 214 20.35 4.63 -12.11
CA GLU A 214 21.07 5.89 -11.87
C GLU A 214 20.23 7.10 -12.23
N GLN A 215 19.42 7.02 -13.28
CA GLN A 215 18.57 8.11 -13.75
C GLN A 215 17.47 8.46 -12.73
N THR A 216 17.06 7.49 -11.90
CA THR A 216 16.11 7.75 -10.82
C THR A 216 16.68 8.68 -9.72
N ILE A 217 17.99 8.79 -9.64
CA ILE A 217 18.71 9.71 -8.73
C ILE A 217 19.08 10.99 -9.49
N THR A 218 19.74 10.88 -10.65
CA THR A 218 20.24 12.03 -11.39
C THR A 218 19.14 12.89 -12.01
N GLY A 219 18.00 12.30 -12.39
CA GLY A 219 16.85 13.01 -12.94
C GLY A 219 16.19 13.99 -11.95
N VAL A 220 16.49 13.86 -10.65
CA VAL A 220 16.02 14.79 -9.61
C VAL A 220 16.85 16.08 -9.58
N ILE A 221 18.11 16.03 -10.04
CA ILE A 221 19.05 17.16 -10.05
C ILE A 221 18.62 18.14 -11.15
N GLN A 222 18.29 19.38 -10.75
CA GLN A 222 17.83 20.41 -11.68
C GLN A 222 18.76 21.64 -11.60
N GLN A 223 19.34 22.04 -12.74
CA GLN A 223 20.14 23.28 -12.84
C GLN A 223 19.26 24.52 -12.62
N ASP A 224 18.06 24.52 -13.17
CA ASP A 224 17.04 25.51 -12.88
C ASP A 224 16.21 25.03 -11.67
N ALA A 225 16.42 25.63 -10.51
CA ALA A 225 15.73 25.28 -9.28
C ALA A 225 14.19 25.33 -9.41
N ASN A 226 13.66 26.21 -10.28
CA ASN A 226 12.21 26.32 -10.48
C ASN A 226 11.58 25.07 -11.11
N LYS A 227 12.37 24.24 -11.79
CA LYS A 227 11.95 22.95 -12.38
C LYS A 227 12.05 21.79 -11.40
N SER A 228 12.64 22.02 -10.21
CA SER A 228 12.80 20.96 -9.21
C SER A 228 11.47 20.59 -8.57
N ARG A 229 11.25 19.27 -8.38
CA ARG A 229 10.11 18.76 -7.59
C ARG A 229 10.11 19.30 -6.15
N PHE A 230 11.26 19.58 -5.59
CA PHE A 230 11.39 20.21 -4.26
C PHE A 230 10.93 21.67 -4.24
N TYR A 231 11.01 22.37 -5.38
CA TYR A 231 10.50 23.73 -5.52
C TYR A 231 9.01 23.78 -5.88
N ALA A 232 8.44 22.71 -6.42
CA ALA A 232 7.05 22.67 -6.88
C ALA A 232 6.00 23.22 -5.89
N PRO A 233 6.10 23.03 -4.55
CA PRO A 233 5.18 23.66 -3.61
C PRO A 233 5.17 25.21 -3.70
N PHE A 234 6.29 25.83 -4.06
CA PHE A 234 6.46 27.29 -4.13
C PHE A 234 5.95 27.92 -5.44
N THR A 235 5.49 27.12 -6.39
CA THR A 235 4.79 27.59 -7.60
C THR A 235 3.28 27.79 -7.36
N ARG A 236 2.78 27.36 -6.19
CA ARG A 236 1.37 27.48 -5.81
C ARG A 236 1.05 28.93 -5.43
N LYS A 237 -0.27 29.21 -5.31
CA LYS A 237 -0.74 30.49 -4.79
C LYS A 237 -0.16 30.76 -3.39
N ARG A 238 0.28 32.00 -3.15
CA ARG A 238 0.79 32.46 -1.85
C ARG A 238 -0.22 32.16 -0.73
N PRO A 239 0.22 31.63 0.43
CA PRO A 239 -0.64 31.44 1.59
C PRO A 239 -1.23 32.76 2.09
N VAL A 240 -2.45 32.74 2.59
CA VAL A 240 -3.16 33.95 3.02
C VAL A 240 -2.51 34.66 4.21
N ASP A 241 -1.76 33.92 5.03
CA ASP A 241 -1.03 34.40 6.21
C ASP A 241 0.41 34.84 5.92
N ALA A 242 0.81 34.88 4.64
CA ALA A 242 2.13 35.42 4.23
C ALA A 242 1.96 36.74 3.49
N THR A 243 2.80 37.72 3.80
CA THR A 243 2.97 38.91 2.96
C THR A 243 3.72 38.57 1.68
N GLU A 244 3.68 39.47 0.69
CA GLU A 244 4.43 39.27 -0.57
C GLU A 244 5.94 39.15 -0.33
N ALA A 245 6.48 40.00 0.55
CA ALA A 245 7.90 39.97 0.88
C ALA A 245 8.31 38.65 1.56
N GLU A 246 7.50 38.14 2.49
CA GLU A 246 7.75 36.86 3.15
C GLU A 246 7.66 35.69 2.18
N TRP A 247 6.70 35.75 1.25
CA TRP A 247 6.56 34.71 0.23
C TRP A 247 7.75 34.70 -0.72
N THR A 248 8.19 35.86 -1.19
CA THR A 248 9.39 35.98 -2.03
C THR A 248 10.64 35.48 -1.30
N ALA A 249 10.78 35.77 0.00
CA ALA A 249 11.89 35.24 0.80
C ALA A 249 11.87 33.72 0.94
N LEU A 250 10.68 33.12 1.11
CA LEU A 250 10.52 31.64 1.13
C LEU A 250 10.86 31.01 -0.21
N GLN A 251 10.43 31.60 -1.32
CA GLN A 251 10.77 31.13 -2.67
C GLN A 251 12.28 31.22 -2.92
N GLU A 252 12.94 32.31 -2.50
CA GLU A 252 14.40 32.43 -2.65
C GLU A 252 15.13 31.41 -1.78
N ARG A 253 14.69 31.22 -0.53
CA ARG A 253 15.22 30.18 0.35
C ARG A 253 15.04 28.78 -0.27
N ALA A 254 13.90 28.50 -0.91
CA ALA A 254 13.65 27.24 -1.58
C ALA A 254 14.61 27.01 -2.75
N ARG A 255 14.87 28.02 -3.59
CA ARG A 255 15.86 27.92 -4.69
C ARG A 255 17.25 27.61 -4.15
N LYS A 256 17.70 28.32 -3.13
CA LYS A 256 18.99 28.05 -2.46
C LYS A 256 19.04 26.63 -1.88
N THR A 257 17.97 26.21 -1.20
CA THR A 257 17.90 24.82 -0.67
C THR A 257 18.05 23.79 -1.79
N VAL A 258 17.42 23.98 -2.95
CA VAL A 258 17.57 23.08 -4.10
C VAL A 258 19.02 23.06 -4.60
N THR A 259 19.61 24.24 -4.85
CA THR A 259 20.93 24.34 -5.49
C THR A 259 22.09 24.00 -4.56
N GLU A 260 22.01 24.41 -3.29
CA GLU A 260 23.14 24.34 -2.35
C GLU A 260 23.07 23.12 -1.41
N VAL A 261 21.86 22.52 -1.24
CA VAL A 261 21.65 21.41 -0.30
C VAL A 261 21.26 20.13 -1.05
N ILE A 262 20.17 20.18 -1.84
CA ILE A 262 19.58 18.99 -2.46
C ILE A 262 20.44 18.49 -3.62
N ASN A 263 20.74 19.35 -4.59
CA ASN A 263 21.52 18.94 -5.77
C ASN A 263 22.88 18.32 -5.41
N PRO A 264 23.70 18.91 -4.48
CA PRO A 264 24.95 18.29 -4.06
C PRO A 264 24.76 16.93 -3.37
N ALA A 265 23.73 16.76 -2.54
CA ALA A 265 23.46 15.50 -1.88
C ALA A 265 23.08 14.40 -2.88
N TYR A 266 22.23 14.68 -3.87
CA TYR A 266 21.89 13.76 -4.93
C TYR A 266 23.09 13.47 -5.85
N ALA A 267 23.91 14.46 -6.15
CA ALA A 267 25.14 14.25 -6.91
C ALA A 267 26.12 13.31 -6.18
N LYS A 268 26.23 13.41 -4.84
CA LYS A 268 27.03 12.51 -4.01
C LYS A 268 26.49 11.07 -4.09
N ALA A 269 25.18 10.88 -3.96
CA ALA A 269 24.55 9.56 -4.08
C ALA A 269 24.74 8.94 -5.47
N ALA A 270 24.56 9.72 -6.54
CA ALA A 270 24.78 9.28 -7.92
C ALA A 270 26.25 8.90 -8.18
N ALA A 271 27.20 9.70 -7.67
CA ALA A 271 28.61 9.39 -7.77
C ALA A 271 28.97 8.08 -7.05
N PHE A 272 28.47 7.89 -5.81
CA PHE A 272 28.65 6.64 -5.07
C PHE A 272 28.05 5.44 -5.82
N TYR A 273 26.83 5.57 -6.33
CA TYR A 273 26.20 4.51 -7.11
C TYR A 273 27.07 4.13 -8.33
N ARG A 274 27.45 5.11 -9.14
CA ARG A 274 28.22 4.91 -10.36
C ARG A 274 29.60 4.31 -10.12
N THR A 275 30.34 4.81 -9.12
CA THR A 275 31.75 4.46 -8.92
C THR A 275 31.95 3.27 -7.98
N SER A 276 31.01 3.03 -7.05
CA SER A 276 31.20 2.05 -5.98
C SER A 276 30.21 0.89 -6.03
N TYR A 277 28.93 1.17 -6.36
CA TYR A 277 27.88 0.16 -6.32
C TYR A 277 27.71 -0.56 -7.66
N ALA A 278 27.43 0.17 -8.74
CA ALA A 278 27.11 -0.39 -10.05
C ALA A 278 28.20 -1.35 -10.60
N PRO A 279 29.49 -1.07 -10.43
CA PRO A 279 30.55 -2.01 -10.87
C PRO A 279 30.56 -3.34 -10.13
N LYS A 280 29.88 -3.43 -8.98
CA LYS A 280 29.84 -4.60 -8.09
C LYS A 280 28.48 -5.26 -8.03
N CYS A 281 27.49 -4.82 -8.83
CA CYS A 281 26.17 -5.43 -8.86
C CYS A 281 26.24 -6.94 -9.10
N ALA A 282 25.30 -7.70 -8.54
CA ALA A 282 25.33 -9.17 -8.59
C ALA A 282 25.05 -9.69 -10.01
N LYS A 283 25.75 -10.76 -10.41
CA LYS A 283 25.47 -11.48 -11.67
C LYS A 283 24.30 -12.46 -11.53
N ALA A 284 24.20 -13.12 -10.36
CA ALA A 284 23.10 -14.02 -10.04
C ALA A 284 21.82 -13.21 -9.77
N VAL A 285 20.69 -13.67 -10.29
CA VAL A 285 19.40 -12.94 -10.20
C VAL A 285 18.57 -13.35 -9.00
N GLY A 286 18.70 -14.59 -8.51
CA GLY A 286 17.95 -15.10 -7.37
C GLY A 286 18.52 -14.64 -6.02
N VAL A 287 17.65 -14.25 -5.09
CA VAL A 287 18.06 -13.90 -3.72
C VAL A 287 18.72 -15.05 -2.98
N SER A 288 18.42 -16.30 -3.35
CA SER A 288 19.07 -17.50 -2.82
C SER A 288 20.60 -17.53 -3.02
N ALA A 289 21.14 -16.73 -3.95
CA ALA A 289 22.57 -16.56 -4.15
C ALA A 289 23.24 -15.59 -3.16
N GLN A 290 22.45 -14.84 -2.38
CA GLN A 290 22.95 -13.95 -1.33
C GLN A 290 23.18 -14.70 -0.01
N PRO A 291 23.97 -14.15 0.93
CA PRO A 291 24.07 -14.72 2.28
C PRO A 291 22.68 -14.86 2.91
N ASP A 292 22.41 -15.99 3.55
CA ASP A 292 21.09 -16.34 4.12
C ASP A 292 19.89 -16.25 3.14
N GLY A 293 20.13 -16.13 1.85
CA GLY A 293 19.11 -15.81 0.86
C GLY A 293 17.96 -16.80 0.77
N ALA A 294 18.22 -18.09 0.91
CA ALA A 294 17.15 -19.11 0.93
C ALA A 294 16.24 -18.96 2.18
N ARG A 295 16.82 -18.70 3.37
CA ARG A 295 16.08 -18.44 4.61
C ARG A 295 15.29 -17.13 4.51
N TYR A 296 15.92 -16.08 3.96
CA TYR A 296 15.26 -14.82 3.70
C TYR A 296 14.08 -14.98 2.74
N TYR A 297 14.24 -15.75 1.65
CA TYR A 297 13.14 -15.97 0.71
C TYR A 297 11.96 -16.71 1.34
N ALA A 298 12.21 -17.73 2.16
CA ALA A 298 11.17 -18.41 2.92
C ALA A 298 10.45 -17.47 3.90
N PHE A 299 11.18 -16.57 4.57
CA PHE A 299 10.60 -15.51 5.39
C PHE A 299 9.72 -14.58 4.55
N ARG A 300 10.19 -14.12 3.38
CA ARG A 300 9.43 -13.23 2.48
C ARG A 300 8.14 -13.88 1.98
N ILE A 301 8.16 -15.17 1.67
CA ILE A 301 6.95 -15.92 1.31
C ILE A 301 5.93 -15.81 2.45
N ARG A 302 6.29 -16.19 3.69
CA ARG A 302 5.36 -16.13 4.84
C ARG A 302 4.84 -14.72 5.09
N GLN A 303 5.70 -13.73 5.05
CA GLN A 303 5.35 -12.33 5.29
C GLN A 303 4.37 -11.79 4.25
N LEU A 304 4.61 -12.04 2.98
CA LEU A 304 3.87 -11.42 1.87
C LEU A 304 2.63 -12.20 1.46
N THR A 305 2.63 -13.51 1.70
CA THR A 305 1.46 -14.36 1.39
C THR A 305 0.60 -14.64 2.62
N THR A 306 1.13 -14.43 3.81
CA THR A 306 0.52 -14.80 5.11
C THR A 306 0.14 -16.30 5.18
N THR A 307 0.91 -17.17 4.48
CA THR A 307 0.73 -18.63 4.44
C THR A 307 2.03 -19.33 4.80
N ASP A 308 1.95 -20.61 5.16
CA ASP A 308 3.10 -21.48 5.42
C ASP A 308 3.50 -22.32 4.19
N LEU A 309 3.07 -21.91 2.99
CA LEU A 309 3.40 -22.61 1.75
C LEU A 309 4.90 -22.52 1.43
N SER A 310 5.49 -23.62 1.02
CA SER A 310 6.85 -23.62 0.48
C SER A 310 6.91 -23.06 -0.94
N ALA A 311 8.09 -22.60 -1.37
CA ALA A 311 8.33 -22.17 -2.75
C ALA A 311 7.93 -23.25 -3.78
N GLU A 312 8.15 -24.53 -3.47
CA GLU A 312 7.79 -25.67 -4.35
C GLU A 312 6.27 -25.81 -4.50
N GLN A 313 5.53 -25.72 -3.38
CA GLN A 313 4.07 -25.77 -3.41
C GLN A 313 3.49 -24.58 -4.19
N ILE A 314 4.03 -23.37 -3.99
CA ILE A 314 3.59 -22.18 -4.71
C ILE A 314 3.89 -22.31 -6.21
N HIS A 315 5.07 -22.80 -6.58
CA HIS A 315 5.43 -23.04 -7.97
C HIS A 315 4.44 -23.99 -8.66
N LYS A 316 4.10 -25.10 -7.98
CA LYS A 316 3.11 -26.05 -8.49
C LYS A 316 1.73 -25.43 -8.66
N ILE A 317 1.24 -24.68 -7.66
CA ILE A 317 -0.03 -23.94 -7.75
C ILE A 317 0.00 -23.01 -8.97
N GLY A 318 1.13 -22.32 -9.18
CA GLY A 318 1.31 -21.45 -10.34
C GLY A 318 1.18 -22.19 -11.67
N LEU A 319 1.83 -23.35 -11.82
CA LEU A 319 1.74 -24.16 -13.02
C LEU A 319 0.31 -24.69 -13.27
N ASP A 320 -0.39 -25.13 -12.22
CA ASP A 320 -1.78 -25.60 -12.32
C ASP A 320 -2.72 -24.47 -12.77
N GLU A 321 -2.57 -23.26 -12.21
CA GLU A 321 -3.35 -22.08 -12.60
C GLU A 321 -3.04 -21.63 -14.04
N VAL A 322 -1.77 -21.64 -14.44
CA VAL A 322 -1.35 -21.34 -15.83
C VAL A 322 -2.03 -22.30 -16.80
N ALA A 323 -2.05 -23.59 -16.50
CA ALA A 323 -2.71 -24.59 -17.35
C ALA A 323 -4.23 -24.35 -17.46
N ARG A 324 -4.90 -24.07 -16.32
CA ARG A 324 -6.34 -23.76 -16.28
C ARG A 324 -6.67 -22.52 -17.11
N ILE A 325 -5.97 -21.40 -16.88
CA ILE A 325 -6.25 -20.13 -17.55
C ILE A 325 -5.94 -20.24 -19.05
N ARG A 326 -4.89 -20.96 -19.43
CA ARG A 326 -4.58 -21.22 -20.84
C ARG A 326 -5.76 -21.88 -21.57
N ALA A 327 -6.40 -22.88 -20.97
CA ALA A 327 -7.58 -23.54 -21.55
C ALA A 327 -8.76 -22.56 -21.71
N GLU A 328 -8.97 -21.65 -20.76
CA GLU A 328 -9.98 -20.59 -20.87
C GLU A 328 -9.65 -19.60 -22.01
N MET A 329 -8.38 -19.18 -22.13
CA MET A 329 -7.92 -18.30 -23.22
C MET A 329 -8.10 -18.94 -24.59
N GLU A 330 -7.85 -20.25 -24.72
CA GLU A 330 -8.12 -21.00 -25.97
C GLU A 330 -9.60 -21.02 -26.33
N ALA A 331 -10.48 -21.18 -25.35
CA ALA A 331 -11.93 -21.15 -25.56
C ALA A 331 -12.39 -19.75 -26.02
N VAL A 332 -11.85 -18.68 -25.44
CA VAL A 332 -12.15 -17.29 -25.86
C VAL A 332 -11.62 -17.01 -27.27
N ALA A 333 -10.41 -17.46 -27.62
CA ALA A 333 -9.86 -17.32 -28.96
C ALA A 333 -10.76 -17.97 -30.04
N LYS A 334 -11.24 -19.19 -29.75
CA LYS A 334 -12.20 -19.90 -30.64
C LYS A 334 -13.51 -19.13 -30.77
N LYS A 335 -14.04 -18.58 -29.67
CA LYS A 335 -15.25 -17.73 -29.68
C LYS A 335 -15.05 -16.45 -30.50
N ALA A 336 -13.84 -15.90 -30.52
CA ALA A 336 -13.45 -14.76 -31.33
C ALA A 336 -13.19 -15.10 -32.82
N GLY A 337 -13.31 -16.38 -33.23
CA GLY A 337 -13.11 -16.83 -34.60
C GLY A 337 -11.66 -17.17 -34.96
N PHE A 338 -10.75 -17.27 -33.98
CA PHE A 338 -9.36 -17.63 -34.21
C PHE A 338 -9.12 -19.14 -33.99
N ALA A 339 -8.24 -19.71 -34.81
CA ALA A 339 -7.91 -21.15 -34.73
C ALA A 339 -7.13 -21.49 -33.44
N THR A 340 -6.27 -20.56 -32.99
CA THR A 340 -5.41 -20.74 -31.82
C THR A 340 -5.39 -19.49 -30.94
N ARG A 341 -5.07 -19.66 -29.67
CA ARG A 341 -4.81 -18.56 -28.73
C ARG A 341 -3.72 -17.62 -29.24
N GLU A 342 -2.63 -18.19 -29.76
CA GLU A 342 -1.47 -17.45 -30.25
C GLU A 342 -1.85 -16.51 -31.41
N ALA A 343 -2.71 -16.96 -32.33
CA ALA A 343 -3.19 -16.15 -33.43
C ALA A 343 -4.05 -14.96 -32.92
N PHE A 344 -4.92 -15.20 -31.92
CA PHE A 344 -5.71 -14.12 -31.32
C PHE A 344 -4.84 -13.14 -30.54
N VAL A 345 -3.89 -13.62 -29.75
CA VAL A 345 -2.94 -12.76 -29.01
C VAL A 345 -2.08 -11.94 -29.98
N ALA A 346 -1.66 -12.49 -31.11
CA ALA A 346 -0.92 -11.75 -32.13
C ALA A 346 -1.77 -10.61 -32.73
N GLU A 347 -3.03 -10.88 -33.05
CA GLU A 347 -3.99 -9.85 -33.53
C GLU A 347 -4.15 -8.74 -32.49
N LEU A 348 -4.35 -9.11 -31.21
CA LEU A 348 -4.54 -8.14 -30.13
C LEU A 348 -3.29 -7.25 -29.91
N ARG A 349 -2.10 -7.80 -30.04
CA ARG A 349 -0.85 -7.06 -29.86
C ARG A 349 -0.50 -6.13 -31.03
N THR A 350 -0.94 -6.45 -32.26
CA THR A 350 -0.44 -5.76 -33.46
C THR A 350 -1.47 -4.87 -34.12
N ASN A 351 -2.77 -5.09 -33.88
CA ASN A 351 -3.81 -4.29 -34.52
C ASN A 351 -4.01 -2.95 -33.81
N PRO A 352 -3.72 -1.80 -34.48
CA PRO A 352 -3.77 -0.48 -33.87
C PRO A 352 -5.16 -0.04 -33.39
N LYS A 353 -6.23 -0.71 -33.82
CA LYS A 353 -7.61 -0.41 -33.35
C LYS A 353 -7.80 -0.61 -31.84
N TYR A 354 -6.92 -1.40 -31.22
CA TYR A 354 -6.98 -1.71 -29.79
C TYR A 354 -6.20 -0.72 -28.92
N TYR A 355 -5.58 0.30 -29.50
CA TYR A 355 -4.70 1.23 -28.82
C TYR A 355 -5.18 2.66 -28.95
N ALA A 356 -5.06 3.45 -27.89
CA ALA A 356 -5.30 4.88 -27.94
C ALA A 356 -4.24 5.60 -28.78
N ARG A 357 -4.64 6.63 -29.49
CA ARG A 357 -3.75 7.44 -30.36
C ARG A 357 -3.08 8.56 -29.58
N THR A 358 -3.72 9.02 -28.51
CA THR A 358 -3.23 10.10 -27.65
C THR A 358 -3.37 9.74 -26.17
N PRO A 359 -2.54 10.33 -25.29
CA PRO A 359 -2.72 10.20 -23.86
C PRO A 359 -4.11 10.62 -23.37
N GLU A 360 -4.71 11.63 -23.99
CA GLU A 360 -6.06 12.12 -23.69
C GLU A 360 -7.13 11.06 -24.00
N GLU A 361 -6.99 10.38 -25.12
CA GLU A 361 -7.90 9.30 -25.54
C GLU A 361 -7.84 8.13 -24.55
N LEU A 362 -6.64 7.72 -24.12
CA LEU A 362 -6.47 6.67 -23.12
C LEU A 362 -7.09 7.07 -21.78
N MET A 363 -6.85 8.30 -21.32
CA MET A 363 -7.44 8.81 -20.08
C MET A 363 -8.96 8.90 -20.14
N ALA A 364 -9.53 9.31 -21.29
CA ALA A 364 -10.97 9.36 -21.49
C ALA A 364 -11.58 7.95 -21.46
N ALA A 365 -10.96 6.98 -22.11
CA ALA A 365 -11.40 5.58 -22.09
C ALA A 365 -11.38 5.00 -20.67
N ALA A 366 -10.31 5.25 -19.90
CA ALA A 366 -10.21 4.83 -18.51
C ALA A 366 -11.29 5.49 -17.61
N ALA A 367 -11.59 6.78 -17.85
CA ALA A 367 -12.64 7.49 -17.11
C ALA A 367 -14.04 6.96 -17.41
N VAL A 368 -14.35 6.66 -18.67
CA VAL A 368 -15.62 6.03 -19.06
C VAL A 368 -15.76 4.68 -18.39
N GLN A 369 -14.73 3.83 -18.46
CA GLN A 369 -14.73 2.51 -17.83
C GLN A 369 -14.93 2.59 -16.31
N ALA A 370 -14.28 3.55 -15.65
CA ALA A 370 -14.45 3.79 -14.22
C ALA A 370 -15.91 4.14 -13.88
N LYS A 371 -16.56 5.01 -14.64
CA LYS A 371 -17.96 5.39 -14.40
C LYS A 371 -18.96 4.28 -14.71
N GLU A 372 -18.68 3.44 -15.70
CA GLU A 372 -19.50 2.24 -15.98
C GLU A 372 -19.46 1.26 -14.79
N ILE A 373 -18.29 1.04 -14.20
CA ILE A 373 -18.13 0.16 -13.03
C ILE A 373 -18.78 0.79 -11.80
N ASP A 374 -18.58 2.11 -11.55
CA ASP A 374 -19.25 2.84 -10.46
C ASP A 374 -20.77 2.57 -10.42
N GLY A 375 -21.41 2.61 -11.59
CA GLY A 375 -22.86 2.38 -11.72
C GLY A 375 -23.30 0.95 -11.38
N LYS A 376 -22.38 -0.02 -11.40
CA LYS A 376 -22.66 -1.44 -11.09
C LYS A 376 -22.40 -1.80 -9.62
N MET A 377 -21.64 -0.97 -8.90
CA MET A 377 -21.25 -1.23 -7.52
C MET A 377 -22.42 -1.57 -6.56
N PRO A 378 -23.59 -0.86 -6.60
CA PRO A 378 -24.68 -1.13 -5.67
C PRO A 378 -25.33 -2.53 -5.80
N VAL A 379 -25.06 -3.23 -6.92
CA VAL A 379 -25.54 -4.62 -7.10
C VAL A 379 -24.69 -5.61 -6.32
N PHE A 380 -23.43 -5.28 -6.04
CA PHE A 380 -22.45 -6.19 -5.46
C PHE A 380 -22.01 -5.81 -4.04
N PHE A 381 -22.32 -4.60 -3.58
CA PHE A 381 -21.89 -4.07 -2.28
C PHE A 381 -23.05 -3.33 -1.58
N ASN A 382 -23.19 -3.51 -0.25
CA ASN A 382 -24.07 -2.68 0.57
C ASN A 382 -23.34 -1.41 1.05
N ARG A 383 -22.05 -1.51 1.33
CA ARG A 383 -21.22 -0.39 1.81
C ARG A 383 -20.39 0.18 0.67
N MET A 384 -20.50 1.49 0.48
CA MET A 384 -19.69 2.25 -0.48
C MET A 384 -18.70 3.14 0.26
N ALA A 385 -17.47 3.22 -0.24
CA ALA A 385 -16.52 4.20 0.26
C ALA A 385 -17.06 5.62 0.03
N ARG A 386 -17.00 6.46 1.08
CA ARG A 386 -17.41 7.88 1.00
C ARG A 386 -16.33 8.75 0.36
N LEU A 387 -15.05 8.37 0.55
CA LEU A 387 -13.93 9.06 -0.05
C LEU A 387 -13.99 8.87 -1.57
N PRO A 388 -14.03 9.95 -2.37
CA PRO A 388 -13.97 9.83 -3.82
C PRO A 388 -12.58 9.48 -4.33
N TYR A 389 -12.50 9.05 -5.59
CA TYR A 389 -11.24 8.95 -6.33
C TYR A 389 -11.27 9.74 -7.63
N GLY A 390 -10.09 10.09 -8.12
CA GLY A 390 -9.89 10.71 -9.41
C GLY A 390 -8.91 9.91 -10.26
N LEU A 391 -8.82 10.26 -11.56
CA LEU A 391 -7.84 9.70 -12.47
C LEU A 391 -6.69 10.69 -12.67
N LYS A 392 -5.45 10.18 -12.73
CA LYS A 392 -4.25 10.96 -13.03
C LYS A 392 -3.32 10.19 -13.95
N ARG A 393 -2.49 10.92 -14.70
CA ARG A 393 -1.37 10.31 -15.43
C ARG A 393 -0.22 10.01 -14.47
N ILE A 394 0.47 8.91 -14.71
CA ILE A 394 1.77 8.67 -14.06
C ILE A 394 2.71 9.78 -14.54
N PRO A 395 3.50 10.40 -13.64
CA PRO A 395 4.45 11.44 -14.01
C PRO A 395 5.42 10.98 -15.11
N ALA A 396 5.66 11.85 -16.09
CA ALA A 396 6.40 11.51 -17.31
C ALA A 396 7.82 10.99 -17.01
N GLU A 397 8.46 11.53 -15.98
CA GLU A 397 9.83 11.18 -15.56
C GLU A 397 9.94 9.75 -14.99
N THR A 398 8.82 9.14 -14.59
CA THR A 398 8.79 7.77 -14.06
C THR A 398 8.00 6.80 -14.94
N ALA A 399 7.22 7.32 -15.89
CA ALA A 399 6.23 6.54 -16.63
C ALA A 399 6.82 5.38 -17.42
N GLU A 400 8.00 5.56 -18.05
CA GLU A 400 8.62 4.51 -18.89
C GLU A 400 9.05 3.28 -18.09
N GLY A 401 9.52 3.48 -16.85
CA GLY A 401 9.96 2.40 -15.95
C GLY A 401 8.86 1.88 -15.03
N THR A 402 7.64 2.42 -15.15
CA THR A 402 6.51 2.05 -14.28
C THR A 402 5.55 1.12 -15.03
N THR A 403 4.89 0.23 -14.29
CA THR A 403 3.83 -0.65 -14.79
C THR A 403 2.65 0.12 -15.41
N THR A 404 1.61 -0.58 -15.88
CA THR A 404 0.46 0.00 -16.60
C THR A 404 -0.35 1.00 -15.77
N ALA A 405 -0.44 0.80 -14.46
CA ALA A 405 -1.16 1.69 -13.55
C ALA A 405 -0.79 1.38 -12.10
N TYR A 406 -1.26 2.23 -11.18
CA TYR A 406 -1.32 1.98 -9.75
C TYR A 406 -2.35 2.86 -9.05
N TYR A 407 -2.83 2.42 -7.90
CA TYR A 407 -3.66 3.24 -7.03
C TYR A 407 -2.83 4.01 -6.00
N GLY A 408 -3.12 5.29 -5.84
CA GLY A 408 -2.59 6.14 -4.78
C GLY A 408 -3.66 6.42 -3.72
N PRO A 409 -3.50 5.95 -2.48
CA PRO A 409 -4.49 6.17 -1.43
C PRO A 409 -4.72 7.65 -1.13
N GLY A 410 -5.98 8.01 -0.91
CA GLY A 410 -6.34 9.30 -0.36
C GLY A 410 -6.20 9.33 1.16
N ASN A 411 -6.58 10.47 1.75
CA ASN A 411 -6.66 10.61 3.19
C ASN A 411 -7.86 11.49 3.55
N PRO A 412 -8.92 10.93 4.14
CA PRO A 412 -10.13 11.68 4.47
C PRO A 412 -9.89 12.74 5.56
N GLU A 413 -8.98 12.52 6.51
CA GLU A 413 -8.64 13.48 7.57
C GLU A 413 -7.92 14.73 7.02
N LEU A 414 -7.19 14.57 5.92
CA LEU A 414 -6.51 15.64 5.22
C LEU A 414 -7.34 16.24 4.07
N GLY A 415 -8.50 15.67 3.75
CA GLY A 415 -9.35 16.08 2.62
C GLY A 415 -8.72 15.73 1.26
N LEU A 416 -7.97 14.63 1.17
CA LEU A 416 -7.27 14.18 -0.03
C LEU A 416 -7.99 12.98 -0.64
N ALA A 417 -8.47 13.11 -1.88
CA ALA A 417 -9.05 12.01 -2.65
C ALA A 417 -8.01 10.94 -3.00
N GLY A 418 -8.45 9.69 -3.20
CA GLY A 418 -7.64 8.66 -3.82
C GLY A 418 -7.43 8.91 -5.32
N HIS A 419 -6.42 8.28 -5.93
CA HIS A 419 -6.16 8.44 -7.36
C HIS A 419 -5.79 7.13 -8.04
N TYR A 420 -6.47 6.85 -9.13
CA TYR A 420 -6.09 5.85 -10.11
C TYR A 420 -5.11 6.49 -11.10
N TYR A 421 -3.83 6.10 -11.03
CA TYR A 421 -2.78 6.59 -11.91
C TYR A 421 -2.65 5.69 -13.12
N VAL A 422 -2.82 6.26 -14.32
CA VAL A 422 -2.75 5.57 -15.61
C VAL A 422 -1.43 5.92 -16.31
N ASN A 423 -0.73 4.91 -16.81
CA ASN A 423 0.49 5.10 -17.57
C ASN A 423 0.15 5.48 -19.02
N THR A 424 0.48 6.70 -19.41
CA THR A 424 0.25 7.23 -20.75
C THR A 424 1.52 7.27 -21.62
N SER A 425 2.61 6.61 -21.20
CA SER A 425 3.80 6.40 -22.04
C SER A 425 3.61 5.17 -22.94
N LYS A 426 4.26 5.13 -24.10
CA LYS A 426 4.26 3.98 -25.01
C LYS A 426 2.84 3.46 -25.28
N LEU A 427 2.00 4.31 -25.86
CA LEU A 427 0.56 4.03 -26.06
C LEU A 427 0.31 2.76 -26.87
N ASP A 428 1.19 2.41 -27.79
CA ASP A 428 1.21 1.17 -28.58
C ASP A 428 1.42 -0.10 -27.74
N GLN A 429 1.65 0.07 -26.44
CA GLN A 429 1.82 -1.01 -25.46
C GLN A 429 0.78 -0.95 -24.33
N ARG A 430 -0.26 -0.11 -24.47
CA ARG A 430 -1.33 0.10 -23.49
C ARG A 430 -2.69 -0.17 -24.12
N PRO A 431 -3.06 -1.45 -24.33
CA PRO A 431 -4.26 -1.78 -25.07
C PRO A 431 -5.54 -1.45 -24.28
N LEU A 432 -6.54 -0.94 -25.01
CA LEU A 432 -7.83 -0.55 -24.45
C LEU A 432 -8.64 -1.74 -23.93
N TYR A 433 -8.44 -2.94 -24.47
CA TYR A 433 -9.15 -4.15 -24.02
C TYR A 433 -8.73 -4.62 -22.61
N GLU A 434 -7.61 -4.16 -22.07
CA GLU A 434 -7.18 -4.43 -20.69
C GLU A 434 -7.78 -3.45 -19.66
N LEU A 435 -8.29 -2.27 -20.11
CA LEU A 435 -8.80 -1.24 -19.23
C LEU A 435 -9.92 -1.72 -18.28
N PRO A 436 -10.87 -2.57 -18.68
CA PRO A 436 -11.91 -3.02 -17.74
C PRO A 436 -11.33 -3.75 -16.53
N ALA A 437 -10.41 -4.69 -16.75
CA ALA A 437 -9.75 -5.42 -15.66
C ALA A 437 -8.85 -4.51 -14.81
N LEU A 438 -8.06 -3.65 -15.47
CA LEU A 438 -7.18 -2.69 -14.81
C LEU A 438 -7.97 -1.72 -13.93
N THR A 439 -9.07 -1.18 -14.44
CA THR A 439 -9.93 -0.25 -13.70
C THR A 439 -10.63 -0.93 -12.52
N ALA A 440 -11.10 -2.18 -12.69
CA ALA A 440 -11.68 -2.96 -11.60
C ALA A 440 -10.65 -3.24 -10.49
N HIS A 441 -9.37 -3.39 -10.84
CA HIS A 441 -8.28 -3.61 -9.88
C HIS A 441 -7.90 -2.32 -9.13
N GLU A 442 -7.62 -1.25 -9.84
CA GLU A 442 -7.05 -0.02 -9.26
C GLU A 442 -8.11 0.91 -8.64
N ALA A 443 -9.30 0.98 -9.27
CA ALA A 443 -10.38 1.83 -8.80
C ALA A 443 -11.39 1.03 -7.96
N VAL A 444 -12.60 0.83 -8.46
CA VAL A 444 -13.66 0.09 -7.80
C VAL A 444 -14.03 -1.16 -8.61
N PRO A 445 -14.32 -2.27 -7.96
CA PRO A 445 -14.36 -2.55 -6.52
C PRO A 445 -13.01 -2.82 -5.86
N GLY A 446 -11.87 -2.65 -6.58
CA GLY A 446 -10.53 -3.01 -6.14
C GLY A 446 -9.92 -2.10 -5.08
N HIS A 447 -8.69 -1.65 -5.32
CA HIS A 447 -7.86 -0.95 -4.33
C HIS A 447 -8.52 0.28 -3.72
N HIS A 448 -9.13 1.15 -4.55
CA HIS A 448 -9.79 2.35 -4.00
C HIS A 448 -10.88 1.97 -3.00
N HIS A 449 -11.79 1.07 -3.39
CA HIS A 449 -12.92 0.69 -2.55
C HIS A 449 -12.45 0.05 -1.23
N GLN A 450 -11.54 -0.92 -1.30
CA GLN A 450 -11.02 -1.64 -0.13
C GLN A 450 -10.27 -0.71 0.83
N ILE A 451 -9.33 0.10 0.32
CA ILE A 451 -8.47 0.95 1.15
C ILE A 451 -9.25 2.13 1.74
N ALA A 452 -10.15 2.76 0.95
CA ALA A 452 -10.97 3.84 1.45
C ALA A 452 -11.95 3.36 2.54
N LEU A 453 -12.60 2.19 2.35
CA LEU A 453 -13.43 1.60 3.41
C LEU A 453 -12.63 1.32 4.69
N GLN A 454 -11.41 0.78 4.56
CA GLN A 454 -10.55 0.53 5.73
C GLN A 454 -10.24 1.82 6.50
N GLN A 455 -10.00 2.94 5.79
CA GLN A 455 -9.76 4.24 6.42
C GLN A 455 -11.01 4.81 7.11
N GLU A 456 -12.21 4.37 6.71
CA GLU A 456 -13.50 4.78 7.27
C GLU A 456 -14.00 3.87 8.40
N LEU A 457 -13.30 2.77 8.72
CA LEU A 457 -13.72 1.86 9.78
C LEU A 457 -13.71 2.55 11.15
N GLU A 458 -14.77 2.29 11.93
CA GLU A 458 -14.85 2.67 13.35
C GLU A 458 -14.02 1.70 14.21
N THR A 459 -12.71 1.73 14.03
CA THR A 459 -11.75 0.84 14.70
C THR A 459 -10.50 1.61 15.14
N SER A 460 -9.55 0.92 15.77
CA SER A 460 -8.28 1.53 16.20
C SER A 460 -7.54 2.19 15.02
N LYS A 461 -6.81 3.28 15.30
CA LYS A 461 -5.92 3.90 14.31
C LYS A 461 -4.85 2.92 13.83
N PHE A 462 -4.42 2.01 14.69
CA PHE A 462 -3.54 0.90 14.34
C PHE A 462 -4.11 0.09 13.16
N ARG A 463 -5.38 -0.36 13.26
CA ARG A 463 -6.04 -1.13 12.20
C ARG A 463 -6.17 -0.34 10.90
N ARG A 464 -6.57 0.92 11.00
CA ARG A 464 -6.79 1.77 9.82
C ARG A 464 -5.53 2.06 9.03
N TYR A 465 -4.37 2.19 9.69
CA TYR A 465 -3.16 2.73 9.07
C TYR A 465 -1.95 1.80 9.07
N LEU A 466 -1.85 0.82 9.96
CA LEU A 466 -0.71 -0.10 10.04
C LEU A 466 -1.02 -1.51 9.52
N ALA A 467 -2.28 -1.96 9.61
CA ALA A 467 -2.67 -3.27 9.11
C ALA A 467 -2.75 -3.24 7.58
N ASN A 468 -1.72 -3.76 6.93
CA ASN A 468 -1.66 -3.92 5.47
C ASN A 468 -0.97 -5.26 5.16
N PHE A 469 -1.67 -6.12 4.42
CA PHE A 469 -1.20 -7.45 4.04
C PHE A 469 -1.30 -7.61 2.54
N THR A 470 -0.16 -7.77 1.87
CA THR A 470 -0.08 -7.85 0.41
C THR A 470 -1.04 -8.89 -0.17
N ALA A 471 -1.10 -10.09 0.43
CA ALA A 471 -2.00 -11.14 -0.05
C ALA A 471 -3.49 -10.76 0.06
N PHE A 472 -3.88 -9.99 1.07
CA PHE A 472 -5.25 -9.49 1.18
C PHE A 472 -5.51 -8.39 0.14
N THR A 473 -4.69 -7.34 0.13
CA THR A 473 -4.92 -6.14 -0.69
C THR A 473 -4.84 -6.46 -2.19
N GLU A 474 -3.82 -7.19 -2.60
CA GLU A 474 -3.63 -7.59 -4.00
C GLU A 474 -4.55 -8.74 -4.42
N GLY A 475 -4.80 -9.67 -3.47
CA GLY A 475 -5.78 -10.73 -3.68
C GLY A 475 -7.19 -10.18 -3.90
N TRP A 476 -7.58 -9.16 -3.14
CA TRP A 476 -8.84 -8.44 -3.34
C TRP A 476 -8.88 -7.73 -4.70
N GLY A 477 -7.79 -7.02 -5.09
CA GLY A 477 -7.69 -6.38 -6.40
C GLY A 477 -7.89 -7.37 -7.55
N LEU A 478 -7.24 -8.54 -7.50
CA LEU A 478 -7.39 -9.58 -8.51
C LEU A 478 -8.77 -10.27 -8.46
N TYR A 479 -9.33 -10.47 -7.26
CA TYR A 479 -10.70 -10.94 -7.10
C TYR A 479 -11.72 -9.93 -7.67
N SER A 480 -11.45 -8.65 -7.57
CA SER A 480 -12.27 -7.57 -8.15
C SER A 480 -12.30 -7.62 -9.69
N GLU A 481 -11.18 -7.96 -10.32
CA GLU A 481 -11.15 -8.24 -11.76
C GLU A 481 -12.13 -9.39 -12.12
N ARG A 482 -12.20 -10.43 -11.27
CA ARG A 482 -13.11 -11.55 -11.47
C ARG A 482 -14.58 -11.19 -11.25
N ILE A 483 -14.91 -10.34 -10.26
CA ILE A 483 -16.29 -9.82 -10.07
C ILE A 483 -16.77 -9.15 -11.36
N GLY A 484 -15.88 -8.55 -12.14
CA GLY A 484 -16.17 -7.94 -13.43
C GLY A 484 -16.90 -8.87 -14.42
N ILE A 485 -16.76 -10.21 -14.30
CA ILE A 485 -17.51 -11.19 -15.09
C ILE A 485 -19.01 -11.06 -14.76
N GLU A 486 -19.36 -11.05 -13.48
CA GLU A 486 -20.74 -10.93 -13.00
C GLU A 486 -21.30 -9.52 -13.24
N MET A 487 -20.43 -8.50 -13.23
CA MET A 487 -20.78 -7.14 -13.60
C MET A 487 -21.03 -6.97 -15.11
N GLY A 488 -20.64 -7.94 -15.95
CA GLY A 488 -20.80 -7.88 -17.41
C GLY A 488 -19.94 -6.80 -18.07
N ILE A 489 -18.73 -6.52 -17.52
CA ILE A 489 -17.82 -5.53 -18.12
C ILE A 489 -16.89 -6.13 -19.18
N TYR A 490 -16.88 -7.45 -19.34
CA TYR A 490 -16.12 -8.19 -20.35
C TYR A 490 -17.07 -8.67 -21.49
N ASP A 491 -17.73 -7.72 -22.13
CA ASP A 491 -18.81 -7.95 -23.10
C ASP A 491 -18.32 -8.34 -24.51
N THR A 492 -17.00 -8.30 -24.74
CA THR A 492 -16.38 -8.76 -26.00
C THR A 492 -15.28 -9.79 -25.73
N PRO A 493 -14.96 -10.65 -26.73
CA PRO A 493 -13.84 -11.60 -26.60
C PRO A 493 -12.51 -10.94 -26.30
N GLU A 494 -12.27 -9.74 -26.82
CA GLU A 494 -11.04 -8.96 -26.58
C GLU A 494 -10.93 -8.56 -25.10
N LYS A 495 -12.00 -7.99 -24.52
CA LYS A 495 -12.03 -7.61 -23.11
C LYS A 495 -11.91 -8.82 -22.18
N GLU A 496 -12.57 -9.95 -22.54
CA GLU A 496 -12.43 -11.20 -21.78
C GLU A 496 -11.00 -11.76 -21.88
N MET A 497 -10.37 -11.68 -23.07
CA MET A 497 -8.96 -12.04 -23.24
C MET A 497 -8.05 -11.11 -22.42
N GLY A 498 -8.36 -9.81 -22.33
CA GLY A 498 -7.66 -8.85 -21.49
C GLY A 498 -7.70 -9.24 -20.00
N ARG A 499 -8.88 -9.60 -19.49
CA ARG A 499 -9.03 -10.13 -18.13
C ARG A 499 -8.22 -11.41 -17.91
N LEU A 500 -8.34 -12.37 -18.83
CA LEU A 500 -7.60 -13.63 -18.75
C LEU A 500 -6.08 -13.41 -18.84
N SER A 501 -5.62 -12.45 -19.65
CA SER A 501 -4.21 -12.06 -19.71
C SER A 501 -3.72 -11.52 -18.35
N TYR A 502 -4.54 -10.73 -17.66
CA TYR A 502 -4.21 -10.21 -16.34
C TYR A 502 -4.23 -11.31 -15.26
N GLU A 503 -5.20 -12.21 -15.30
CA GLU A 503 -5.23 -13.39 -14.41
C GLU A 503 -4.01 -14.30 -14.67
N MET A 504 -3.70 -14.56 -15.94
CA MET A 504 -2.53 -15.34 -16.36
C MET A 504 -1.22 -14.69 -15.89
N TRP A 505 -1.10 -13.37 -16.03
CA TRP A 505 0.05 -12.63 -15.53
C TRP A 505 0.32 -12.94 -14.06
N ARG A 506 -0.74 -12.89 -13.20
CA ARG A 506 -0.60 -13.15 -11.77
C ARG A 506 -0.36 -14.63 -11.46
N ALA A 507 -0.86 -15.55 -12.27
CA ALA A 507 -0.50 -16.97 -12.19
C ALA A 507 0.97 -17.21 -12.56
N CYS A 508 1.46 -16.60 -13.65
CA CYS A 508 2.87 -16.66 -14.05
C CYS A 508 3.81 -16.14 -12.95
N ARG A 509 3.40 -15.13 -12.16
CA ARG A 509 4.20 -14.62 -11.04
C ARG A 509 4.55 -15.70 -10.03
N LEU A 510 3.63 -16.64 -9.73
CA LEU A 510 3.90 -17.75 -8.81
C LEU A 510 5.02 -18.65 -9.32
N VAL A 511 5.06 -18.87 -10.64
CA VAL A 511 6.09 -19.71 -11.29
C VAL A 511 7.41 -18.97 -11.41
N VAL A 512 7.37 -17.71 -11.88
CA VAL A 512 8.57 -16.93 -12.19
C VAL A 512 9.31 -16.49 -10.93
N ASP A 513 8.62 -15.98 -9.92
CA ASP A 513 9.24 -15.53 -8.65
C ASP A 513 9.93 -16.71 -7.95
N THR A 514 9.22 -17.84 -7.80
CA THR A 514 9.81 -19.07 -7.23
C THR A 514 10.87 -19.69 -8.13
N GLY A 515 10.73 -19.58 -9.45
CA GLY A 515 11.74 -19.98 -10.45
C GLY A 515 13.05 -19.23 -10.24
N ILE A 516 12.99 -17.91 -10.14
CA ILE A 516 14.16 -17.04 -9.94
C ILE A 516 14.78 -17.30 -8.55
N HIS A 517 13.99 -17.23 -7.48
CA HIS A 517 14.52 -17.14 -6.11
C HIS A 517 14.78 -18.49 -5.44
N ALA A 518 14.18 -19.58 -5.93
CA ALA A 518 14.33 -20.92 -5.35
C ALA A 518 14.86 -21.96 -6.34
N LYS A 519 14.67 -21.77 -7.66
CA LYS A 519 15.02 -22.78 -8.67
C LYS A 519 16.18 -22.34 -9.61
N GLY A 520 16.75 -21.15 -9.40
CA GLY A 520 17.91 -20.66 -10.15
C GLY A 520 17.61 -20.26 -11.60
N TRP A 521 16.37 -19.89 -11.92
CA TRP A 521 16.02 -19.37 -13.25
C TRP A 521 16.77 -18.11 -13.57
N THR A 522 17.17 -17.97 -14.86
CA THR A 522 17.70 -16.71 -15.38
C THR A 522 16.57 -15.73 -15.68
N LYS A 523 16.92 -14.45 -15.92
CA LYS A 523 15.97 -13.44 -16.38
C LYS A 523 15.31 -13.85 -17.69
N GLU A 524 16.11 -14.39 -18.63
CA GLU A 524 15.65 -14.82 -19.96
C GLU A 524 14.61 -15.93 -19.87
N GLN A 525 14.83 -16.94 -18.99
CA GLN A 525 13.86 -18.00 -18.74
C GLN A 525 12.55 -17.45 -18.18
N ALA A 526 12.63 -16.51 -17.25
CA ALA A 526 11.48 -15.84 -16.66
C ALA A 526 10.69 -15.01 -17.69
N VAL A 527 11.39 -14.22 -18.51
CA VAL A 527 10.79 -13.42 -19.59
C VAL A 527 10.11 -14.32 -20.62
N GLN A 528 10.81 -15.39 -21.06
CA GLN A 528 10.27 -16.32 -22.05
C GLN A 528 9.00 -17.01 -21.54
N PHE A 529 9.01 -17.49 -20.29
CA PHE A 529 7.81 -18.09 -19.69
C PHE A 529 6.61 -17.15 -19.70
N MET A 530 6.82 -15.86 -19.43
CA MET A 530 5.72 -14.88 -19.46
C MET A 530 5.28 -14.54 -20.89
N LEU A 531 6.20 -14.45 -21.86
CA LEU A 531 5.86 -14.23 -23.28
C LEU A 531 5.01 -15.38 -23.84
N ASP A 532 5.33 -16.62 -23.49
CA ASP A 532 4.61 -17.81 -23.96
C ASP A 532 3.20 -17.95 -23.41
N ASN A 533 2.94 -17.33 -22.24
CA ASN A 533 1.70 -17.55 -21.52
C ASN A 533 0.74 -16.35 -21.49
N THR A 534 1.22 -15.12 -21.63
CA THR A 534 0.41 -13.90 -21.50
C THR A 534 0.20 -13.19 -22.84
N ALA A 535 -0.75 -12.25 -22.89
CA ALA A 535 -0.88 -11.28 -23.99
C ALA A 535 -0.16 -9.95 -23.69
N LEU A 536 0.56 -9.84 -22.57
CA LEU A 536 1.27 -8.64 -22.18
C LEU A 536 2.31 -8.20 -23.21
N SER A 537 2.61 -6.90 -23.26
CA SER A 537 3.68 -6.38 -24.09
C SER A 537 5.06 -6.79 -23.55
N ALA A 538 6.04 -6.93 -24.44
CA ALA A 538 7.41 -7.28 -24.06
C ALA A 538 8.03 -6.27 -23.08
N ALA A 539 7.75 -4.97 -23.26
CA ALA A 539 8.23 -3.94 -22.35
C ALA A 539 7.65 -4.07 -20.93
N ASN A 540 6.37 -4.42 -20.82
CA ASN A 540 5.75 -4.66 -19.52
C ASN A 540 6.33 -5.92 -18.84
N ILE A 541 6.57 -6.98 -19.60
CA ILE A 541 7.18 -8.22 -19.08
C ILE A 541 8.60 -7.94 -18.57
N ASP A 542 9.43 -7.20 -19.31
CA ASP A 542 10.78 -6.86 -18.87
C ASP A 542 10.79 -6.05 -17.58
N ALA A 543 9.95 -5.02 -17.48
CA ALA A 543 9.81 -4.20 -16.27
C ALA A 543 9.36 -5.05 -15.07
N GLU A 544 8.39 -5.94 -15.27
CA GLU A 544 7.87 -6.81 -14.23
C GLU A 544 8.88 -7.86 -13.77
N VAL A 545 9.61 -8.51 -14.67
CA VAL A 545 10.64 -9.47 -14.29
C VAL A 545 11.77 -8.76 -13.51
N ASN A 546 12.18 -7.56 -13.90
CA ASN A 546 13.11 -6.74 -13.11
C ASN A 546 12.58 -6.43 -11.71
N ARG A 547 11.27 -6.18 -11.58
CA ARG A 547 10.60 -6.00 -10.29
C ARG A 547 10.67 -7.26 -9.44
N TYR A 548 10.35 -8.44 -9.99
CA TYR A 548 10.41 -9.71 -9.25
C TYR A 548 11.83 -10.00 -8.78
N ILE A 549 12.83 -9.85 -9.64
CA ILE A 549 14.24 -10.03 -9.30
C ILE A 549 14.65 -9.14 -8.11
N SER A 550 14.23 -7.88 -8.11
CA SER A 550 14.66 -6.89 -7.11
C SER A 550 13.78 -6.85 -5.85
N TRP A 551 12.62 -7.51 -5.86
CA TRP A 551 11.68 -7.54 -4.73
C TRP A 551 11.11 -8.95 -4.48
N PRO A 552 11.92 -9.87 -3.94
CA PRO A 552 11.56 -11.28 -3.76
C PRO A 552 10.25 -11.49 -3.00
N GLY A 553 9.40 -12.37 -3.52
CA GLY A 553 8.17 -12.82 -2.89
C GLY A 553 6.97 -11.87 -3.01
N GLN A 554 7.16 -10.58 -3.38
CA GLN A 554 6.05 -9.62 -3.43
C GLN A 554 4.99 -10.04 -4.47
N ALA A 555 5.43 -10.57 -5.58
CA ALA A 555 4.55 -10.99 -6.67
C ALA A 555 3.62 -12.16 -6.32
N LEU A 556 3.93 -12.92 -5.26
CA LEU A 556 3.18 -14.13 -4.88
C LEU A 556 1.83 -13.82 -4.23
N GLY A 557 1.71 -12.69 -3.52
CA GLY A 557 0.50 -12.34 -2.77
C GLY A 557 -0.75 -12.24 -3.63
N TYR A 558 -0.62 -11.74 -4.86
CA TYR A 558 -1.74 -11.49 -5.78
C TYR A 558 -2.61 -12.74 -6.01
N LYS A 559 -2.01 -13.75 -6.61
CA LYS A 559 -2.78 -14.95 -7.00
C LYS A 559 -3.14 -15.83 -5.81
N LEU A 560 -2.27 -15.95 -4.81
CA LEU A 560 -2.57 -16.72 -3.60
C LEU A 560 -3.71 -16.08 -2.80
N GLY A 561 -3.74 -14.76 -2.71
CA GLY A 561 -4.84 -14.04 -2.07
C GLY A 561 -6.17 -14.21 -2.82
N GLU A 562 -6.16 -14.08 -4.14
CA GLU A 562 -7.35 -14.30 -4.98
C GLU A 562 -7.89 -15.73 -4.86
N ILE A 563 -7.01 -16.72 -4.91
CA ILE A 563 -7.38 -18.14 -4.73
C ILE A 563 -8.09 -18.32 -3.37
N LYS A 564 -7.52 -17.76 -2.30
CA LYS A 564 -8.13 -17.85 -0.96
C LYS A 564 -9.51 -17.19 -0.91
N ILE A 565 -9.67 -15.98 -1.44
CA ILE A 565 -10.97 -15.28 -1.43
C ILE A 565 -12.01 -16.06 -2.24
N ARG A 566 -11.64 -16.66 -3.38
CA ARG A 566 -12.52 -17.52 -4.17
C ARG A 566 -12.92 -18.79 -3.43
N GLU A 567 -11.97 -19.44 -2.77
CA GLU A 567 -12.22 -20.60 -1.93
C GLU A 567 -13.23 -20.28 -0.82
N LEU A 568 -13.04 -19.15 -0.13
CA LEU A 568 -13.93 -18.69 0.92
C LEU A 568 -15.34 -18.38 0.39
N ARG A 569 -15.42 -17.75 -0.78
CA ARG A 569 -16.71 -17.49 -1.45
C ARG A 569 -17.43 -18.81 -1.79
N ALA A 570 -16.74 -19.73 -2.45
CA ALA A 570 -17.33 -21.03 -2.80
C ALA A 570 -17.79 -21.82 -1.56
N ARG A 571 -17.04 -21.73 -0.45
CA ARG A 571 -17.42 -22.32 0.84
C ARG A 571 -18.70 -21.68 1.40
N ALA A 572 -18.82 -20.35 1.34
CA ALA A 572 -20.00 -19.63 1.79
C ALA A 572 -21.22 -19.95 0.91
N GLU A 573 -21.08 -19.93 -0.41
CA GLU A 573 -22.12 -20.31 -1.38
C GLU A 573 -22.64 -21.73 -1.12
N LYS A 574 -21.73 -22.70 -0.93
CA LYS A 574 -22.08 -24.09 -0.62
C LYS A 574 -22.79 -24.22 0.74
N ALA A 575 -22.36 -23.46 1.75
CA ALA A 575 -22.85 -23.58 3.11
C ALA A 575 -24.22 -22.90 3.31
N LEU A 576 -24.53 -21.86 2.54
CA LEU A 576 -25.74 -21.04 2.66
C LEU A 576 -26.78 -21.33 1.55
N GLY A 577 -26.37 -21.91 0.42
CA GLY A 577 -27.27 -22.24 -0.67
C GLY A 577 -28.03 -21.03 -1.20
N VAL A 578 -29.36 -21.10 -1.21
CA VAL A 578 -30.25 -20.03 -1.69
C VAL A 578 -30.23 -18.77 -0.81
N GLU A 579 -29.74 -18.86 0.41
CA GLU A 579 -29.61 -17.74 1.34
C GLU A 579 -28.28 -16.97 1.18
N PHE A 580 -27.41 -17.41 0.27
CA PHE A 580 -26.18 -16.68 0.00
C PHE A 580 -26.46 -15.33 -0.66
N ASP A 581 -25.92 -14.27 -0.06
CA ASP A 581 -25.97 -12.91 -0.59
C ASP A 581 -24.55 -12.41 -0.82
N VAL A 582 -24.21 -12.14 -2.07
CA VAL A 582 -22.89 -11.69 -2.48
C VAL A 582 -22.49 -10.35 -1.86
N LYS A 583 -23.45 -9.43 -1.64
CA LYS A 583 -23.18 -8.15 -0.99
C LYS A 583 -22.74 -8.34 0.45
N ARG A 584 -23.47 -9.20 1.18
CA ARG A 584 -23.14 -9.51 2.57
C ARG A 584 -21.80 -10.25 2.70
N PHE A 585 -21.49 -11.12 1.72
CA PHE A 585 -20.19 -11.77 1.66
C PHE A 585 -19.05 -10.76 1.44
N HIS A 586 -19.22 -9.83 0.50
CA HIS A 586 -18.21 -8.79 0.25
C HIS A 586 -18.05 -7.85 1.45
N ASP A 587 -19.16 -7.45 2.09
CA ASP A 587 -19.10 -6.67 3.32
C ASP A 587 -18.34 -7.44 4.41
N ALA A 588 -18.60 -8.75 4.57
CA ALA A 588 -17.90 -9.59 5.54
C ALA A 588 -16.40 -9.71 5.25
N VAL A 589 -15.98 -9.75 3.98
CA VAL A 589 -14.55 -9.73 3.62
C VAL A 589 -13.88 -8.42 4.00
N LEU A 590 -14.56 -7.28 3.79
CA LEU A 590 -13.97 -5.94 3.90
C LEU A 590 -14.15 -5.28 5.28
N GLU A 591 -15.10 -5.74 6.10
CA GLU A 591 -15.50 -5.06 7.34
C GLU A 591 -14.41 -4.96 8.42
N GLN A 592 -13.39 -5.82 8.34
CA GLN A 592 -12.24 -5.78 9.25
C GLN A 592 -11.02 -5.05 8.65
N GLY A 593 -11.13 -4.52 7.41
CA GLY A 593 -9.97 -4.02 6.65
C GLY A 593 -9.03 -5.15 6.24
N ALA A 594 -7.79 -4.81 5.87
CA ALA A 594 -6.80 -5.81 5.49
C ALA A 594 -6.38 -6.67 6.70
N VAL A 595 -6.46 -7.99 6.52
CA VAL A 595 -6.10 -8.99 7.53
C VAL A 595 -5.25 -10.10 6.91
N PRO A 596 -4.47 -10.87 7.69
CA PRO A 596 -3.84 -12.11 7.21
C PRO A 596 -4.88 -13.09 6.68
N LEU A 597 -4.51 -13.96 5.73
CA LEU A 597 -5.45 -14.88 5.08
C LEU A 597 -6.05 -15.93 6.03
N ASP A 598 -5.33 -16.32 7.07
CA ASP A 598 -5.82 -17.20 8.14
C ASP A 598 -6.87 -16.50 9.02
N VAL A 599 -6.68 -15.21 9.29
CA VAL A 599 -7.67 -14.38 10.00
C VAL A 599 -8.92 -14.18 9.13
N LEU A 600 -8.76 -13.95 7.82
CA LEU A 600 -9.88 -13.85 6.88
C LEU A 600 -10.67 -15.16 6.83
N ASP A 601 -9.99 -16.31 6.87
CA ASP A 601 -10.62 -17.64 6.89
C ASP A 601 -11.57 -17.77 8.09
N ALA A 602 -11.09 -17.48 9.30
CA ALA A 602 -11.90 -17.51 10.53
C ALA A 602 -13.05 -16.48 10.52
N GLN A 603 -12.83 -15.31 9.89
CA GLN A 603 -13.86 -14.27 9.73
C GLN A 603 -15.02 -14.76 8.87
N ILE A 604 -14.73 -15.43 7.75
CA ILE A 604 -15.77 -15.97 6.87
C ILE A 604 -16.50 -17.16 7.51
N ASP A 605 -15.82 -17.99 8.31
CA ASP A 605 -16.51 -19.03 9.11
C ASP A 605 -17.50 -18.42 10.10
N THR A 606 -17.12 -17.31 10.74
CA THR A 606 -18.00 -16.54 11.63
C THR A 606 -19.19 -15.97 10.87
N PHE A 607 -18.97 -15.41 9.69
CA PHE A 607 -20.03 -14.91 8.80
C PHE A 607 -21.01 -16.02 8.43
N ILE A 608 -20.53 -17.18 7.98
CA ILE A 608 -21.38 -18.34 7.61
C ILE A 608 -22.24 -18.79 8.80
N ALA A 609 -21.66 -18.84 10.01
CA ALA A 609 -22.38 -19.21 11.22
C ALA A 609 -23.49 -18.19 11.56
N ALA A 610 -23.20 -16.90 11.45
CA ALA A 610 -24.16 -15.81 11.70
C ALA A 610 -25.31 -15.83 10.68
N GLU A 611 -25.02 -16.03 9.39
CA GLU A 611 -26.05 -16.10 8.35
C GLU A 611 -26.98 -17.31 8.57
N LYS A 612 -26.46 -18.49 8.92
CA LYS A 612 -27.28 -19.66 9.27
C LYS A 612 -28.19 -19.41 10.49
N ALA A 613 -27.73 -18.63 11.46
CA ALA A 613 -28.53 -18.29 12.63
C ALA A 613 -29.63 -17.25 12.32
N ARG A 614 -29.39 -16.35 11.35
CA ARG A 614 -30.36 -15.33 10.91
C ARG A 614 -31.58 -15.92 10.20
N VAL A 615 -31.41 -17.03 9.52
CA VAL A 615 -32.46 -17.68 8.71
C VAL A 615 -33.28 -18.67 9.54
N LYS A 616 -32.80 -19.11 10.70
CA LYS A 616 -33.55 -19.90 11.67
C LYS A 616 -34.48 -19.03 12.52
#